data_54fe281b906854694119c320ad075f32
#
_entry.id   54fe281b906854694119c320ad075f32
#
_cell.length_a   1.000
_cell.length_b   1.000
_cell.length_c   1.000
_cell.angle_alpha   90.00
_cell.angle_beta   90.00
_cell.angle_gamma   90.00
#
_symmetry.space_group_name_H-M   'P 1'
#
loop_
_entity.id
_entity.type
_entity.pdbx_description
1 polymer ?
#
loop_
_entity_poly.entity_id
_entity_poly.type
_entity_poly.pdbx_seq_one_letter_code
_entity_poly.pdbx_strand_id
1 'polypeptide(L)'
;MNKMKIDWATMSWNPVTGCRHGCPYCYARRTATRFNAGLEDPAPLAGGLHVLPEKIKATPYPYGFEPALHRYRLGQPQNTKEPQTVFVCSMADLFGRWVPTSWIVEVLDACRKAPQHRYLFLTKNPARYLELDHLALLPHESNFWYGSTVANMDAVGMYVMQGVNINSFWSMEPLLGPVDMAAAEGLPEWVILGAETGNRPDKVTPAREWVDNIVAFCEENEIPVFFKDNLRKYFPDLPASAFPWEV
;
A
#
# COMPACT_ATOMS: atom_id res chain seq x y z
N MET A 1 -16.31 0.49 -0.66
CA MET A 1 -15.22 -0.47 -0.92
C MET A 1 -15.50 -1.22 -2.21
N ASN A 2 -14.46 -1.63 -2.94
CA ASN A 2 -14.61 -2.33 -4.22
C ASN A 2 -13.90 -3.68 -4.17
N LYS A 3 -14.51 -4.73 -4.76
CA LYS A 3 -13.81 -5.99 -5.01
C LYS A 3 -12.61 -5.71 -5.92
N MET A 4 -11.48 -6.35 -5.63
CA MET A 4 -10.24 -6.15 -6.37
C MET A 4 -9.77 -7.43 -7.06
N LYS A 5 -8.86 -7.22 -8.04
CA LYS A 5 -7.98 -8.25 -8.60
C LYS A 5 -6.55 -8.15 -8.02
N ILE A 6 -6.41 -7.64 -6.79
CA ILE A 6 -5.14 -7.72 -6.06
C ILE A 6 -5.17 -9.02 -5.30
N ASP A 7 -4.19 -9.88 -5.57
CA ASP A 7 -4.22 -11.28 -5.17
C ASP A 7 -4.13 -11.47 -3.65
N TRP A 8 -3.55 -10.49 -2.93
CA TRP A 8 -3.32 -10.53 -1.48
C TRP A 8 -4.34 -9.75 -0.63
N ALA A 9 -5.38 -9.18 -1.26
CA ALA A 9 -6.45 -8.49 -0.55
C ALA A 9 -7.81 -8.78 -1.22
N THR A 10 -8.90 -8.83 -0.43
CA THR A 10 -10.23 -9.09 -0.96
C THR A 10 -10.95 -7.84 -1.45
N MET A 11 -10.63 -6.70 -0.83
CA MET A 11 -11.26 -5.42 -1.13
C MET A 11 -10.23 -4.29 -1.19
N SER A 12 -10.53 -3.22 -1.94
CA SER A 12 -9.86 -1.93 -1.79
C SER A 12 -10.80 -0.87 -1.26
N TRP A 13 -10.23 0.03 -0.49
CA TRP A 13 -10.90 1.21 0.01
C TRP A 13 -10.00 2.43 -0.16
N ASN A 14 -10.48 3.43 -0.89
CA ASN A 14 -9.72 4.60 -1.29
C ASN A 14 -10.36 5.89 -0.76
N PRO A 15 -10.32 6.15 0.57
CA PRO A 15 -10.77 7.42 1.14
C PRO A 15 -9.85 8.58 0.75
N VAL A 16 -8.58 8.30 0.46
CA VAL A 16 -7.64 9.23 -0.16
C VAL A 16 -7.24 8.69 -1.53
N THR A 17 -7.16 9.57 -2.53
CA THR A 17 -6.62 9.30 -3.86
C THR A 17 -5.55 10.31 -4.21
N GLY A 18 -4.68 9.98 -5.19
CA GLY A 18 -3.60 10.86 -5.62
C GLY A 18 -2.31 10.70 -4.84
N CYS A 19 -1.17 10.89 -5.53
CA CYS A 19 0.15 10.60 -4.99
C CYS A 19 1.21 11.41 -5.74
N ARG A 20 2.25 11.87 -5.02
CA ARG A 20 3.32 12.71 -5.56
C ARG A 20 4.68 12.04 -5.68
N HIS A 21 4.79 10.72 -5.44
CA HIS A 21 6.07 10.00 -5.57
C HIS A 21 6.64 9.96 -6.99
N GLY A 22 5.80 10.10 -8.02
CA GLY A 22 6.28 10.13 -9.41
C GLY A 22 6.77 8.80 -9.99
N CYS A 23 6.42 7.66 -9.39
CA CYS A 23 6.89 6.33 -9.83
C CYS A 23 6.57 6.09 -11.31
N PRO A 24 7.55 5.70 -12.15
CA PRO A 24 7.33 5.51 -13.59
C PRO A 24 6.42 4.33 -13.92
N TYR A 25 6.34 3.34 -13.03
CA TYR A 25 5.49 2.15 -13.16
C TYR A 25 4.09 2.30 -12.54
N CYS A 26 3.70 3.49 -12.04
CA CYS A 26 2.49 3.69 -11.25
C CYS A 26 1.20 3.42 -12.07
N TYR A 27 0.52 2.32 -11.76
CA TYR A 27 -0.78 2.00 -12.36
C TYR A 27 -1.89 2.96 -11.90
N ALA A 28 -1.82 3.43 -10.66
CA ALA A 28 -2.83 4.31 -10.08
C ALA A 28 -2.86 5.67 -10.79
N ARG A 29 -1.69 6.24 -11.10
CA ARG A 29 -1.59 7.48 -11.89
C ARG A 29 -2.20 7.30 -13.28
N ARG A 30 -1.87 6.21 -13.99
CA ARG A 30 -2.44 5.92 -15.32
C ARG A 30 -3.96 5.80 -15.26
N THR A 31 -4.48 5.12 -14.24
CA THR A 31 -5.93 4.97 -14.03
C THR A 31 -6.59 6.32 -13.74
N ALA A 32 -6.03 7.09 -12.81
CA ALA A 32 -6.59 8.40 -12.45
C ALA A 32 -6.57 9.38 -13.65
N THR A 33 -5.49 9.39 -14.43
CA THR A 33 -5.39 10.23 -15.64
C THR A 33 -6.46 9.85 -16.68
N ARG A 34 -6.69 8.53 -16.88
CA ARG A 34 -7.71 8.06 -17.83
C ARG A 34 -9.13 8.46 -17.43
N PHE A 35 -9.42 8.53 -16.13
CA PHE A 35 -10.75 8.84 -15.60
C PHE A 35 -10.81 10.23 -14.94
N ASN A 36 -9.90 11.11 -15.30
CA ASN A 36 -9.89 12.50 -14.86
C ASN A 36 -10.99 13.29 -15.57
N ALA A 37 -11.74 14.10 -14.81
CA ALA A 37 -12.71 15.05 -15.39
C ALA A 37 -12.11 16.44 -15.67
N GLY A 38 -10.90 16.70 -15.21
CA GLY A 38 -10.24 18.01 -15.37
C GLY A 38 -10.98 19.13 -14.65
N LEU A 39 -11.63 18.83 -13.51
CA LEU A 39 -12.33 19.83 -12.74
C LEU A 39 -11.33 20.72 -11.99
N GLU A 40 -11.62 22.01 -11.93
CA GLU A 40 -10.94 22.95 -11.05
C GLU A 40 -11.59 22.93 -9.66
N ASP A 41 -10.77 22.92 -8.62
CA ASP A 41 -11.25 23.11 -7.26
C ASP A 41 -11.33 24.60 -6.97
N PRO A 42 -12.52 25.14 -6.63
CA PRO A 42 -12.67 26.57 -6.34
C PRO A 42 -11.96 26.99 -5.03
N ALA A 43 -11.65 26.05 -4.15
CA ALA A 43 -11.02 26.31 -2.86
C ALA A 43 -10.06 25.17 -2.43
N PRO A 44 -8.95 24.96 -3.16
CA PRO A 44 -7.97 23.95 -2.78
C PRO A 44 -7.31 24.34 -1.46
N LEU A 45 -6.98 23.34 -0.64
CA LEU A 45 -6.16 23.55 0.55
C LEU A 45 -4.74 23.93 0.15
N ALA A 46 -3.97 24.46 1.11
CA ALA A 46 -2.57 24.78 0.91
C ALA A 46 -1.80 23.57 0.30
N GLY A 47 -0.94 23.87 -0.67
CA GLY A 47 -0.17 22.84 -1.37
C GLY A 47 -0.97 22.04 -2.42
N GLY A 48 -2.13 22.52 -2.86
CA GLY A 48 -2.94 21.86 -3.91
C GLY A 48 -3.54 20.55 -3.45
N LEU A 49 -4.04 20.51 -2.23
CA LEU A 49 -4.77 19.37 -1.65
C LEU A 49 -6.28 19.63 -1.76
N HIS A 50 -7.05 18.56 -1.93
CA HIS A 50 -8.48 18.66 -2.18
C HIS A 50 -9.29 17.88 -1.14
N VAL A 51 -10.48 18.39 -0.75
CA VAL A 51 -11.41 17.68 0.12
C VAL A 51 -12.78 17.61 -0.54
N LEU A 52 -13.27 16.37 -0.70
CA LEU A 52 -14.61 16.11 -1.23
C LEU A 52 -15.53 15.65 -0.11
N PRO A 53 -16.42 16.52 0.39
CA PRO A 53 -17.43 16.12 1.36
C PRO A 53 -18.47 15.19 0.76
N GLU A 54 -18.77 15.36 -0.54
CA GLU A 54 -19.78 14.62 -1.29
C GLU A 54 -19.22 13.98 -2.56
N LYS A 55 -19.94 12.97 -3.07
CA LYS A 55 -19.57 12.30 -4.31
C LYS A 55 -19.86 13.17 -5.53
N ILE A 56 -18.84 13.45 -6.33
CA ILE A 56 -19.01 14.03 -7.65
C ILE A 56 -19.39 12.91 -8.64
N LYS A 57 -20.57 12.99 -9.24
CA LYS A 57 -21.13 11.91 -10.07
C LYS A 57 -20.34 11.62 -11.36
N ALA A 58 -19.67 12.64 -11.89
CA ALA A 58 -19.03 12.54 -13.20
C ALA A 58 -17.75 11.69 -13.21
N THR A 59 -17.03 11.60 -12.09
CA THR A 59 -15.72 10.93 -12.07
C THR A 59 -15.29 10.54 -10.66
N PRO A 60 -14.57 9.41 -10.50
CA PRO A 60 -13.92 9.06 -9.23
C PRO A 60 -12.65 9.88 -8.94
N TYR A 61 -12.09 10.58 -9.95
CA TYR A 61 -10.84 11.37 -9.86
C TYR A 61 -11.06 12.78 -10.43
N PRO A 62 -11.84 13.64 -9.73
CA PRO A 62 -12.20 14.97 -10.25
C PRO A 62 -10.99 15.87 -10.47
N TYR A 63 -9.96 15.74 -9.67
CA TYR A 63 -8.71 16.52 -9.70
C TYR A 63 -7.51 15.69 -10.22
N GLY A 64 -7.76 14.71 -11.07
CA GLY A 64 -6.74 13.83 -11.64
C GLY A 64 -6.03 13.00 -10.59
N PHE A 65 -4.70 13.13 -10.51
CA PHE A 65 -3.89 12.39 -9.55
C PHE A 65 -3.31 13.29 -8.43
N GLU A 66 -3.89 14.49 -8.25
CA GLU A 66 -3.59 15.31 -7.07
C GLU A 66 -4.24 14.71 -5.81
N PRO A 67 -3.60 14.87 -4.64
CA PRO A 67 -4.09 14.28 -3.40
C PRO A 67 -5.46 14.84 -3.00
N ALA A 68 -6.43 13.93 -2.82
CA ALA A 68 -7.80 14.27 -2.50
C ALA A 68 -8.38 13.36 -1.41
N LEU A 69 -8.92 13.95 -0.33
CA LEU A 69 -9.68 13.24 0.70
C LEU A 69 -11.16 13.18 0.30
N HIS A 70 -11.68 11.98 0.18
CA HIS A 70 -13.08 11.70 -0.11
C HIS A 70 -13.84 11.38 1.19
N ARG A 71 -14.24 12.39 1.96
CA ARG A 71 -14.90 12.19 3.26
C ARG A 71 -16.14 11.33 3.20
N TYR A 72 -16.91 11.39 2.12
CA TYR A 72 -18.09 10.54 1.91
C TYR A 72 -17.79 9.04 1.85
N ARG A 73 -16.50 8.65 1.71
CA ARG A 73 -16.07 7.25 1.70
C ARG A 73 -15.70 6.71 3.09
N LEU A 74 -15.54 7.58 4.10
CA LEU A 74 -15.06 7.16 5.43
C LEU A 74 -15.99 6.16 6.11
N GLY A 75 -17.30 6.23 5.89
CA GLY A 75 -18.26 5.26 6.43
C GLY A 75 -18.34 3.91 5.70
N GLN A 76 -17.61 3.72 4.59
CA GLN A 76 -17.73 2.49 3.78
C GLN A 76 -17.32 1.20 4.53
N PRO A 77 -16.25 1.16 5.35
CA PRO A 77 -15.92 -0.04 6.12
C PRO A 77 -17.03 -0.48 7.06
N GLN A 78 -17.64 0.44 7.80
CA GLN A 78 -18.73 0.16 8.72
C GLN A 78 -19.99 -0.43 8.03
N ASN A 79 -20.22 -0.03 6.79
CA ASN A 79 -21.36 -0.50 5.99
C ASN A 79 -21.13 -1.89 5.38
N THR A 80 -19.91 -2.45 5.49
CA THR A 80 -19.55 -3.78 5.03
C THR A 80 -19.52 -4.73 6.22
N LYS A 81 -20.53 -5.59 6.35
CA LYS A 81 -20.70 -6.45 7.53
C LYS A 81 -19.73 -7.64 7.53
N GLU A 82 -19.54 -8.25 6.36
CA GLU A 82 -18.68 -9.42 6.21
C GLU A 82 -17.21 -9.04 6.40
N PRO A 83 -16.42 -9.80 7.20
CA PRO A 83 -15.00 -9.59 7.36
C PRO A 83 -14.26 -9.56 6.01
N GLN A 84 -13.36 -8.62 5.84
CA GLN A 84 -12.59 -8.45 4.61
C GLN A 84 -11.12 -8.16 4.95
N THR A 85 -10.21 -8.58 4.07
CA THR A 85 -8.85 -8.04 4.01
C THR A 85 -8.84 -6.85 3.07
N VAL A 86 -8.66 -5.65 3.62
CA VAL A 86 -8.85 -4.37 2.92
C VAL A 86 -7.52 -3.71 2.64
N PHE A 87 -7.16 -3.56 1.36
CA PHE A 87 -6.05 -2.68 0.98
C PHE A 87 -6.51 -1.22 1.01
N VAL A 88 -5.96 -0.46 1.94
CA VAL A 88 -6.31 0.94 2.15
C VAL A 88 -5.48 1.83 1.24
N CYS A 89 -6.15 2.72 0.50
CA CYS A 89 -5.54 3.70 -0.39
C CYS A 89 -4.67 3.11 -1.51
N SER A 90 -5.14 2.04 -2.19
CA SER A 90 -4.47 1.49 -3.38
C SER A 90 -4.26 2.53 -4.50
N MET A 91 -4.95 3.67 -4.46
CA MET A 91 -4.90 4.77 -5.41
C MET A 91 -4.19 6.02 -4.86
N ALA A 92 -3.47 5.89 -3.73
CA ALA A 92 -2.69 6.94 -3.09
C ALA A 92 -1.52 6.35 -2.32
N ASP A 93 -0.69 7.21 -1.75
CA ASP A 93 0.12 6.88 -0.57
C ASP A 93 -0.41 7.71 0.60
N LEU A 94 -1.16 7.06 1.51
CA LEU A 94 -1.79 7.71 2.66
C LEU A 94 -0.76 8.33 3.61
N PHE A 95 0.44 7.78 3.68
CA PHE A 95 1.52 8.24 4.56
C PHE A 95 2.56 9.10 3.84
N GLY A 96 2.27 9.50 2.61
CA GLY A 96 3.09 10.45 1.86
C GLY A 96 3.26 11.78 2.60
N ARG A 97 4.43 12.42 2.47
CA ARG A 97 4.78 13.67 3.20
C ARG A 97 3.81 14.83 2.97
N TRP A 98 3.10 14.82 1.85
CA TRP A 98 2.08 15.82 1.49
C TRP A 98 0.72 15.58 2.12
N VAL A 99 0.48 14.40 2.72
CA VAL A 99 -0.81 14.07 3.32
C VAL A 99 -0.88 14.63 4.75
N PRO A 100 -1.88 15.49 5.06
CA PRO A 100 -2.04 16.01 6.42
C PRO A 100 -2.27 14.90 7.45
N THR A 101 -1.68 15.04 8.63
CA THR A 101 -1.91 14.10 9.76
C THR A 101 -3.40 13.93 10.06
N SER A 102 -4.20 15.02 9.98
CA SER A 102 -5.65 14.95 10.21
C SER A 102 -6.37 13.99 9.25
N TRP A 103 -5.94 13.90 7.97
CA TRP A 103 -6.54 12.96 7.02
C TRP A 103 -6.19 11.51 7.37
N ILE A 104 -4.94 11.28 7.80
CA ILE A 104 -4.49 9.94 8.22
C ILE A 104 -5.32 9.49 9.43
N VAL A 105 -5.48 10.36 10.43
CA VAL A 105 -6.27 10.08 11.63
C VAL A 105 -7.74 9.80 11.28
N GLU A 106 -8.38 10.62 10.41
CA GLU A 106 -9.76 10.38 9.95
C GLU A 106 -9.91 8.97 9.32
N VAL A 107 -8.90 8.51 8.56
CA VAL A 107 -8.91 7.18 7.92
C VAL A 107 -8.70 6.08 8.96
N LEU A 108 -7.72 6.22 9.86
CA LEU A 108 -7.44 5.24 10.92
C LEU A 108 -8.63 5.09 11.87
N ASP A 109 -9.28 6.19 12.24
CA ASP A 109 -10.50 6.18 13.06
C ASP A 109 -11.68 5.49 12.36
N ALA A 110 -11.80 5.64 11.04
CA ALA A 110 -12.79 4.91 10.27
C ALA A 110 -12.52 3.39 10.27
N CYS A 111 -11.25 2.97 10.25
CA CYS A 111 -10.85 1.57 10.40
C CYS A 111 -11.20 1.03 11.79
N ARG A 112 -10.87 1.77 12.87
CA ARG A 112 -11.19 1.38 14.24
C ARG A 112 -12.69 1.19 14.49
N LYS A 113 -13.52 1.96 13.79
CA LYS A 113 -15.00 1.83 13.85
C LYS A 113 -15.54 0.60 13.12
N ALA A 114 -14.71 -0.15 12.39
CA ALA A 114 -15.07 -1.38 11.69
C ALA A 114 -14.03 -2.48 11.96
N PRO A 115 -13.91 -2.96 13.21
CA PRO A 115 -12.83 -3.86 13.64
C PRO A 115 -12.93 -5.28 13.06
N GLN A 116 -14.05 -5.62 12.40
CA GLN A 116 -14.22 -6.92 11.74
C GLN A 116 -13.33 -7.10 10.52
N HIS A 117 -12.71 -6.03 9.98
CA HIS A 117 -11.84 -6.10 8.82
C HIS A 117 -10.36 -6.11 9.23
N ARG A 118 -9.52 -6.72 8.38
CA ARG A 118 -8.06 -6.55 8.41
C ARG A 118 -7.70 -5.43 7.45
N TYR A 119 -6.88 -4.49 7.91
CA TYR A 119 -6.48 -3.32 7.12
C TYR A 119 -5.00 -3.40 6.77
N LEU A 120 -4.70 -3.36 5.48
CA LEU A 120 -3.35 -3.38 4.95
C LEU A 120 -3.03 -1.98 4.40
N PHE A 121 -2.04 -1.33 4.98
CA PHE A 121 -1.52 -0.04 4.55
C PHE A 121 -0.18 -0.24 3.85
N LEU A 122 0.09 0.53 2.81
CA LEU A 122 1.37 0.45 2.08
C LEU A 122 1.87 1.85 1.76
N THR A 123 3.14 2.10 2.07
CA THR A 123 3.77 3.39 1.81
C THR A 123 5.20 3.27 1.27
N LYS A 124 5.68 4.32 0.62
CA LYS A 124 7.09 4.55 0.31
C LYS A 124 7.77 5.53 1.30
N ASN A 125 7.03 5.93 2.34
CA ASN A 125 7.51 6.83 3.39
C ASN A 125 7.25 6.22 4.78
N PRO A 126 7.90 5.08 5.12
CA PRO A 126 7.64 4.36 6.39
C PRO A 126 8.02 5.18 7.62
N ALA A 127 8.91 6.18 7.51
CA ALA A 127 9.20 7.11 8.60
C ALA A 127 7.95 7.80 9.17
N ARG A 128 6.88 7.92 8.35
CA ARG A 128 5.60 8.48 8.80
C ARG A 128 4.89 7.61 9.83
N TYR A 129 5.09 6.28 9.80
CA TYR A 129 4.58 5.38 10.83
C TYR A 129 5.20 5.72 12.19
N LEU A 130 6.53 5.90 12.25
CA LEU A 130 7.23 6.28 13.49
C LEU A 130 6.78 7.64 14.02
N GLU A 131 6.60 8.64 13.14
CA GLU A 131 6.08 9.95 13.53
C GLU A 131 4.70 9.84 14.18
N LEU A 132 3.80 9.04 13.61
CA LEU A 132 2.46 8.83 14.15
C LEU A 132 2.47 8.01 15.43
N ASP A 133 3.36 7.04 15.55
CA ASP A 133 3.55 6.23 16.73
C ASP A 133 4.01 7.08 17.91
N HIS A 134 5.04 7.90 17.73
CA HIS A 134 5.51 8.85 18.75
C HIS A 134 4.44 9.84 19.21
N LEU A 135 3.46 10.13 18.36
CA LEU A 135 2.31 10.98 18.70
C LEU A 135 1.14 10.19 19.30
N ALA A 136 1.28 8.87 19.51
CA ALA A 136 0.21 7.96 19.92
C ALA A 136 -1.03 7.99 19.01
N LEU A 137 -0.82 8.21 17.70
CA LEU A 137 -1.85 8.27 16.68
C LEU A 137 -1.91 7.00 15.82
N LEU A 138 -0.87 6.16 15.84
CA LEU A 138 -0.81 4.92 15.09
C LEU A 138 -1.56 3.80 15.83
N PRO A 139 -2.55 3.11 15.21
CA PRO A 139 -3.17 1.93 15.78
C PRO A 139 -2.20 0.74 15.94
N HIS A 140 -2.27 0.02 17.07
CA HIS A 140 -1.50 -1.21 17.34
C HIS A 140 -2.40 -2.46 17.42
N GLU A 141 -3.66 -2.36 17.06
CA GLU A 141 -4.60 -3.47 17.03
C GLU A 141 -4.16 -4.53 16.00
N SER A 142 -4.31 -5.80 16.32
CA SER A 142 -3.79 -6.94 15.54
C SER A 142 -4.34 -7.04 14.11
N ASN A 143 -5.42 -6.35 13.81
CA ASN A 143 -6.01 -6.29 12.47
C ASN A 143 -5.46 -5.16 11.60
N PHE A 144 -4.49 -4.36 12.08
CA PHE A 144 -3.78 -3.33 11.32
C PHE A 144 -2.40 -3.85 10.91
N TRP A 145 -2.09 -3.74 9.63
CA TRP A 145 -0.83 -4.17 9.02
C TRP A 145 -0.19 -3.02 8.25
N TYR A 146 1.05 -2.72 8.54
CA TYR A 146 1.78 -1.57 8.02
C TYR A 146 2.91 -2.01 7.10
N GLY A 147 2.77 -1.74 5.81
CA GLY A 147 3.70 -2.17 4.78
C GLY A 147 4.61 -1.06 4.27
N SER A 148 5.81 -1.46 3.91
CA SER A 148 6.76 -0.63 3.18
C SER A 148 7.02 -1.18 1.79
N THR A 149 7.13 -0.30 0.79
CA THR A 149 7.57 -0.72 -0.54
C THR A 149 9.09 -0.84 -0.56
N VAL A 150 9.60 -2.03 -0.88
CA VAL A 150 11.02 -2.35 -1.01
C VAL A 150 11.28 -2.86 -2.43
N ALA A 151 11.58 -1.96 -3.37
CA ALA A 151 11.73 -2.32 -4.78
C ALA A 151 13.16 -2.76 -5.16
N ASN A 152 14.15 -2.35 -4.38
CA ASN A 152 15.59 -2.62 -4.51
C ASN A 152 16.30 -2.22 -3.22
N MET A 153 17.63 -2.34 -3.18
CA MET A 153 18.46 -1.98 -2.02
C MET A 153 18.38 -0.52 -1.58
N ASP A 154 18.03 0.42 -2.49
CA ASP A 154 17.93 1.84 -2.18
C ASP A 154 16.62 2.19 -1.44
N ALA A 155 15.76 1.20 -1.21
CA ALA A 155 14.47 1.43 -0.58
C ALA A 155 14.62 1.63 0.93
N VAL A 156 14.35 2.85 1.38
CA VAL A 156 14.36 3.26 2.81
C VAL A 156 13.46 2.39 3.70
N GLY A 157 12.50 1.67 3.09
CA GLY A 157 11.56 0.79 3.79
C GLY A 157 12.18 -0.35 4.57
N MET A 158 13.43 -0.74 4.26
CA MET A 158 14.15 -1.81 4.96
C MET A 158 14.65 -1.40 6.35
N TYR A 159 14.78 -0.10 6.63
CA TYR A 159 15.52 0.38 7.81
C TYR A 159 14.65 1.04 8.88
N VAL A 160 13.37 1.25 8.64
CA VAL A 160 12.60 2.22 9.43
C VAL A 160 11.64 1.57 10.44
N MET A 161 11.40 0.27 10.39
CA MET A 161 10.36 -0.36 11.23
C MET A 161 10.89 -0.94 12.56
N GLN A 162 12.12 -0.61 12.95
CA GLN A 162 12.69 -1.07 14.21
C GLN A 162 12.01 -0.46 15.43
N GLY A 163 11.73 -1.29 16.44
CA GLY A 163 11.31 -0.87 17.76
C GLY A 163 9.84 -0.47 17.89
N VAL A 164 9.04 -0.56 16.83
CA VAL A 164 7.59 -0.36 16.91
C VAL A 164 6.90 -1.73 16.90
N ASN A 165 6.14 -2.02 17.95
CA ASN A 165 5.40 -3.29 18.06
C ASN A 165 4.10 -3.23 17.24
N ILE A 166 4.20 -3.39 15.93
CA ILE A 166 3.09 -3.38 14.97
C ILE A 166 3.27 -4.51 13.97
N ASN A 167 2.17 -5.06 13.45
CA ASN A 167 2.27 -6.02 12.35
C ASN A 167 2.81 -5.33 11.10
N SER A 168 3.91 -5.84 10.57
CA SER A 168 4.61 -5.21 9.46
C SER A 168 4.78 -6.14 8.26
N PHE A 169 4.85 -5.57 7.06
CA PHE A 169 5.16 -6.32 5.85
C PHE A 169 5.97 -5.52 4.85
N TRP A 170 6.74 -6.23 4.02
CA TRP A 170 7.40 -5.63 2.88
C TRP A 170 6.74 -6.03 1.57
N SER A 171 6.40 -5.02 0.76
CA SER A 171 5.93 -5.23 -0.59
C SER A 171 7.06 -4.95 -1.57
N MET A 172 7.65 -6.00 -2.10
CA MET A 172 8.64 -5.97 -3.18
C MET A 172 7.90 -6.05 -4.52
N GLU A 173 7.02 -5.08 -4.74
CA GLU A 173 6.16 -4.96 -5.91
C GLU A 173 6.17 -3.52 -6.46
N PRO A 174 6.80 -3.32 -7.61
CA PRO A 174 7.60 -4.28 -8.39
C PRO A 174 8.98 -4.51 -7.78
N LEU A 175 9.50 -5.75 -7.90
CA LEU A 175 10.90 -6.06 -7.63
C LEU A 175 11.73 -5.56 -8.83
N LEU A 176 12.55 -4.53 -8.61
CA LEU A 176 13.29 -3.83 -9.66
C LEU A 176 14.81 -4.06 -9.60
N GLY A 177 15.29 -4.73 -8.58
CA GLY A 177 16.70 -5.04 -8.37
C GLY A 177 16.87 -6.05 -7.25
N PRO A 178 18.11 -6.49 -6.98
CA PRO A 178 18.40 -7.36 -5.86
C PRO A 178 18.04 -6.67 -4.54
N VAL A 179 17.63 -7.45 -3.55
CA VAL A 179 17.37 -7.02 -2.16
C VAL A 179 18.12 -7.97 -1.24
N ASP A 180 19.07 -7.43 -0.49
CA ASP A 180 19.73 -8.14 0.59
C ASP A 180 18.97 -7.93 1.88
N MET A 181 18.14 -8.90 2.26
CA MET A 181 17.33 -8.82 3.47
C MET A 181 18.17 -8.91 4.76
N ALA A 182 19.35 -9.53 4.68
CA ALA A 182 20.26 -9.63 5.82
C ALA A 182 20.89 -8.28 6.21
N ALA A 183 20.94 -7.32 5.28
CA ALA A 183 21.40 -5.98 5.53
C ALA A 183 20.36 -5.11 6.29
N ALA A 184 19.15 -5.59 6.47
CA ALA A 184 18.11 -4.85 7.19
C ALA A 184 18.30 -4.97 8.71
N GLU A 185 18.05 -3.87 9.41
CA GLU A 185 18.14 -3.85 10.88
C GLU A 185 16.92 -4.48 11.58
N GLY A 186 15.84 -4.79 10.86
CA GLY A 186 14.65 -5.47 11.38
C GLY A 186 13.97 -6.25 10.26
N LEU A 187 13.24 -7.30 10.63
CA LEU A 187 12.55 -8.17 9.67
C LEU A 187 11.05 -7.89 9.65
N PRO A 188 10.40 -8.01 8.48
CA PRO A 188 8.96 -7.94 8.40
C PRO A 188 8.34 -9.28 8.84
N GLU A 189 7.10 -9.25 9.26
CA GLU A 189 6.33 -10.46 9.55
C GLU A 189 5.71 -11.08 8.29
N TRP A 190 5.80 -10.41 7.15
CA TRP A 190 5.29 -10.90 5.87
C TRP A 190 5.98 -10.23 4.69
N VAL A 191 6.18 -10.98 3.61
CA VAL A 191 6.76 -10.45 2.37
C VAL A 191 5.82 -10.73 1.20
N ILE A 192 5.61 -9.71 0.35
CA ILE A 192 4.87 -9.82 -0.92
C ILE A 192 5.85 -9.62 -2.07
N LEU A 193 5.95 -10.60 -2.96
CA LEU A 193 6.80 -10.53 -4.16
C LEU A 193 5.96 -10.37 -5.42
N GLY A 194 6.32 -9.43 -6.27
CA GLY A 194 5.66 -9.20 -7.54
C GLY A 194 6.53 -8.56 -8.60
N ALA A 195 6.27 -8.91 -9.86
CA ALA A 195 6.93 -8.30 -11.01
C ALA A 195 6.27 -6.98 -11.41
N GLU A 196 6.98 -6.14 -12.16
CA GLU A 196 6.41 -4.92 -12.73
C GLU A 196 5.29 -5.27 -13.73
N THR A 197 4.18 -4.54 -13.64
CA THR A 197 3.02 -4.68 -14.54
C THR A 197 2.96 -3.54 -15.56
N GLY A 198 2.26 -3.80 -16.67
CA GLY A 198 2.10 -2.82 -17.76
C GLY A 198 3.17 -2.95 -18.85
N ASN A 199 3.14 -2.01 -19.79
CA ASN A 199 3.92 -2.04 -21.04
C ASN A 199 4.93 -0.89 -21.12
N ARG A 200 5.58 -0.56 -20.01
CA ARG A 200 6.65 0.43 -20.01
C ARG A 200 7.85 -0.09 -20.85
N PRO A 201 8.46 0.73 -21.71
CA PRO A 201 9.61 0.28 -22.54
C PRO A 201 10.75 -0.31 -21.72
N ASP A 202 11.12 0.34 -20.61
CA ASP A 202 12.21 -0.06 -19.71
C ASP A 202 11.70 -0.89 -18.52
N LYS A 203 10.70 -1.72 -18.76
CA LYS A 203 10.13 -2.61 -17.73
C LYS A 203 11.17 -3.61 -17.26
N VAL A 204 11.32 -3.70 -15.93
CA VAL A 204 12.21 -4.67 -15.31
C VAL A 204 11.50 -6.02 -15.18
N THR A 205 12.16 -7.07 -15.66
CA THR A 205 11.80 -8.45 -15.32
C THR A 205 12.72 -8.90 -14.20
N PRO A 206 12.20 -9.35 -13.05
CA PRO A 206 13.04 -9.82 -11.95
C PRO A 206 13.95 -10.95 -12.38
N ALA A 207 15.20 -10.93 -11.97
CA ALA A 207 16.09 -12.07 -12.14
C ALA A 207 15.69 -13.20 -11.18
N ARG A 208 15.82 -14.45 -11.62
CA ARG A 208 15.52 -15.63 -10.80
C ARG A 208 16.30 -15.62 -9.48
N GLU A 209 17.58 -15.31 -9.56
CA GLU A 209 18.49 -15.22 -8.42
C GLU A 209 17.99 -14.25 -7.33
N TRP A 210 17.40 -13.10 -7.72
CA TRP A 210 16.87 -12.14 -6.75
C TRP A 210 15.72 -12.73 -5.95
N VAL A 211 14.85 -13.47 -6.65
CA VAL A 211 13.70 -14.12 -6.03
C VAL A 211 14.14 -15.26 -5.12
N ASP A 212 15.05 -16.13 -5.59
CA ASP A 212 15.55 -17.26 -4.82
C ASP A 212 16.26 -16.82 -3.54
N ASN A 213 17.08 -15.76 -3.59
CA ASN A 213 17.76 -15.23 -2.41
C ASN A 213 16.76 -14.70 -1.36
N ILE A 214 15.71 -14.00 -1.79
CA ILE A 214 14.66 -13.52 -0.88
C ILE A 214 13.90 -14.70 -0.28
N VAL A 215 13.53 -15.69 -1.09
CA VAL A 215 12.78 -16.88 -0.64
C VAL A 215 13.59 -17.67 0.38
N ALA A 216 14.87 -17.96 0.08
CA ALA A 216 15.76 -18.69 0.96
C ALA A 216 15.91 -17.98 2.32
N PHE A 217 16.10 -16.66 2.31
CA PHE A 217 16.16 -15.88 3.53
C PHE A 217 14.86 -15.91 4.33
N CYS A 218 13.71 -15.80 3.66
CA CYS A 218 12.41 -15.86 4.31
C CYS A 218 12.14 -17.25 4.92
N GLU A 219 12.52 -18.34 4.23
CA GLU A 219 12.41 -19.70 4.76
C GLU A 219 13.29 -19.90 6.00
N GLU A 220 14.54 -19.43 5.98
CA GLU A 220 15.45 -19.51 7.14
C GLU A 220 14.93 -18.76 8.37
N ASN A 221 14.20 -17.67 8.15
CA ASN A 221 13.68 -16.78 9.21
C ASN A 221 12.17 -16.97 9.49
N GLU A 222 11.55 -18.03 8.96
CA GLU A 222 10.14 -18.36 9.14
C GLU A 222 9.17 -17.23 8.73
N ILE A 223 9.55 -16.41 7.72
CA ILE A 223 8.75 -15.31 7.21
C ILE A 223 7.86 -15.82 6.07
N PRO A 224 6.53 -15.78 6.20
CA PRO A 224 5.62 -16.15 5.12
C PRO A 224 5.79 -15.24 3.91
N VAL A 225 5.73 -15.85 2.70
CA VAL A 225 5.89 -15.13 1.43
C VAL A 225 4.64 -15.28 0.58
N PHE A 226 4.14 -14.17 0.06
CA PHE A 226 3.08 -14.14 -0.94
C PHE A 226 3.66 -13.85 -2.33
N PHE A 227 3.45 -14.76 -3.26
CA PHE A 227 3.88 -14.62 -4.65
C PHE A 227 2.71 -14.19 -5.52
N LYS A 228 2.82 -13.03 -6.15
CA LYS A 228 1.77 -12.52 -7.03
C LYS A 228 1.71 -13.29 -8.35
N ASP A 229 0.52 -13.39 -8.90
CA ASP A 229 0.30 -14.06 -10.20
C ASP A 229 1.16 -13.49 -11.33
N ASN A 230 1.50 -12.19 -11.28
CA ASN A 230 2.36 -11.58 -12.28
C ASN A 230 3.83 -12.05 -12.19
N LEU A 231 4.30 -12.45 -11.00
CA LEU A 231 5.63 -13.06 -10.80
C LEU A 231 5.62 -14.53 -11.19
N ARG A 232 4.54 -15.27 -10.86
CA ARG A 232 4.39 -16.69 -11.25
C ARG A 232 4.40 -16.93 -12.76
N LYS A 233 4.06 -15.92 -13.55
CA LYS A 233 4.19 -15.99 -15.03
C LYS A 233 5.63 -16.15 -15.48
N TYR A 234 6.60 -15.66 -14.73
CA TYR A 234 8.03 -15.81 -15.00
C TYR A 234 8.60 -17.06 -14.31
N PHE A 235 8.08 -17.39 -13.13
CA PHE A 235 8.57 -18.46 -12.27
C PHE A 235 7.39 -19.32 -11.76
N PRO A 236 6.88 -20.26 -12.61
CA PRO A 236 5.70 -21.06 -12.27
C PRO A 236 5.96 -22.11 -11.17
N ASP A 237 7.20 -22.40 -10.89
CA ASP A 237 7.70 -23.36 -9.89
C ASP A 237 7.83 -22.77 -8.47
N LEU A 238 7.47 -21.49 -8.26
CA LEU A 238 7.47 -20.89 -6.93
C LEU A 238 6.52 -21.63 -5.97
N PRO A 239 6.86 -21.73 -4.66
CA PRO A 239 6.04 -22.39 -3.65
C PRO A 239 4.64 -21.78 -3.55
N ALA A 240 3.74 -22.42 -2.81
CA ALA A 240 2.44 -21.84 -2.49
C ALA A 240 2.61 -20.52 -1.74
N SER A 241 1.73 -19.56 -2.02
CA SER A 241 1.70 -18.31 -1.27
C SER A 241 1.20 -18.55 0.16
N ALA A 242 1.79 -17.85 1.12
CA ALA A 242 1.41 -17.91 2.53
C ALA A 242 0.97 -16.54 3.06
N PHE A 243 0.02 -16.55 3.97
CA PHE A 243 -0.42 -15.37 4.71
C PHE A 243 -0.04 -15.50 6.18
N PRO A 244 0.42 -14.42 6.85
CA PRO A 244 0.87 -14.49 8.24
C PRO A 244 -0.24 -14.77 9.27
N TRP A 245 -1.48 -14.66 8.86
CA TRP A 245 -2.67 -14.98 9.69
C TRP A 245 -3.29 -16.36 9.42
N GLU A 246 -2.65 -17.18 8.60
CA GLU A 246 -3.05 -18.57 8.29
C GLU A 246 -2.04 -19.60 8.81
N VAL A 247 -0.95 -19.12 9.39
CA VAL A 247 0.15 -19.91 9.96
C VAL A 247 -0.07 -20.16 11.45
#